data_75dfc6f074b7df6379af122c2b6f7533
#
_entry.id   75dfc6f074b7df6379af122c2b6f7533
#
_cell.length_a   1.000
_cell.length_b   1.000
_cell.length_c   1.000
_cell.angle_alpha   90.00
_cell.angle_beta   90.00
_cell.angle_gamma   90.00
#
_symmetry.space_group_name_H-M   'P 1'
#
loop_
_entity.id
_entity.type
_entity.pdbx_description
1 polymer ?
#
loop_
_entity_poly.entity_id
_entity_poly.type
_entity_poly.pdbx_seq_one_letter_code
_entity_poly.pdbx_strand_id
1 'polypeptide(L)'
;EMFRLAFGQMLGSPMAAVVLTALFVVVCQLKINVTNAYAGSIAWSNFFSRLTHAHPGRVVWLVFNVLLALLLMEIGIFAVITSILVLYANFAVGWIGALTADLVINKPLRLSPPSIEFKRAHLYDINPVGIGAMSGSILVSTAAYAGVFGPALQAAAPFAGLLTAFVLAPAIAWATGGRYYLAREPEALAADGADLRCVICENRFEQPDMAMCPAYDGPICSLCCTLEARCHDICKTDSRFGQQISVALRRLLPDTMAVAVSAR
;
A
#
# COMPACT_ATOMS: atom_id res chain seq x y z
N GLU A 1 -20.41 5.10 26.38
CA GLU A 1 -20.64 4.70 27.79
C GLU A 1 -19.34 4.51 28.56
N MET A 2 -18.33 3.86 27.97
CA MET A 2 -17.01 3.59 28.59
C MET A 2 -16.32 4.86 29.13
N PHE A 3 -16.22 5.92 28.33
CA PHE A 3 -15.61 7.20 28.76
C PHE A 3 -16.42 7.90 29.85
N ARG A 4 -17.76 7.82 29.80
CA ARG A 4 -18.64 8.39 30.84
C ARG A 4 -18.43 7.71 32.19
N LEU A 5 -18.26 6.39 32.20
CA LEU A 5 -17.97 5.64 33.43
C LEU A 5 -16.59 5.98 33.98
N ALA A 6 -15.56 6.06 33.13
CA ALA A 6 -14.22 6.43 33.53
C ALA A 6 -14.16 7.85 34.13
N PHE A 7 -14.71 8.84 33.44
CA PHE A 7 -14.76 10.23 33.96
C PHE A 7 -15.67 10.36 35.18
N GLY A 8 -16.75 9.55 35.29
CA GLY A 8 -17.62 9.53 36.47
C GLY A 8 -16.89 9.08 37.73
N GLN A 9 -16.02 8.09 37.61
CA GLN A 9 -15.19 7.64 38.75
C GLN A 9 -14.11 8.67 39.13
N MET A 10 -13.60 9.45 38.15
CA MET A 10 -12.58 10.44 38.42
C MET A 10 -13.12 11.74 39.01
N LEU A 11 -14.32 12.19 38.61
CA LEU A 11 -14.83 13.52 38.91
C LEU A 11 -15.88 13.55 40.02
N GLY A 12 -16.45 12.43 40.42
CA GLY A 12 -17.50 12.35 41.45
C GLY A 12 -18.83 13.06 41.12
N SER A 13 -18.89 13.76 39.95
CA SER A 13 -20.06 14.48 39.48
C SER A 13 -20.59 13.91 38.16
N PRO A 14 -21.82 13.36 38.11
CA PRO A 14 -22.40 12.81 36.91
C PRO A 14 -22.50 13.79 35.73
N MET A 15 -22.86 15.04 36.02
CA MET A 15 -22.98 16.07 35.01
C MET A 15 -21.64 16.47 34.42
N ALA A 16 -20.61 16.63 35.24
CA ALA A 16 -19.23 16.91 34.77
C ALA A 16 -18.69 15.77 33.92
N ALA A 17 -18.96 14.53 34.30
CA ALA A 17 -18.57 13.35 33.53
C ALA A 17 -19.23 13.32 32.13
N VAL A 18 -20.51 13.68 32.02
CA VAL A 18 -21.20 13.74 30.72
C VAL A 18 -20.61 14.85 29.84
N VAL A 19 -20.44 16.07 30.39
CA VAL A 19 -19.89 17.20 29.63
C VAL A 19 -18.45 16.88 29.15
N LEU A 20 -17.60 16.36 30.03
CA LEU A 20 -16.24 16.03 29.67
C LEU A 20 -16.17 14.90 28.63
N THR A 21 -17.04 13.89 28.77
CA THR A 21 -17.17 12.83 27.74
C THR A 21 -17.58 13.40 26.40
N ALA A 22 -18.57 14.28 26.35
CA ALA A 22 -19.05 14.91 25.12
C ALA A 22 -17.93 15.72 24.44
N LEU A 23 -17.23 16.56 25.19
CA LEU A 23 -16.11 17.34 24.68
C LEU A 23 -14.98 16.43 24.17
N PHE A 24 -14.61 15.42 24.93
CA PHE A 24 -13.58 14.44 24.55
C PHE A 24 -13.94 13.72 23.25
N VAL A 25 -15.18 13.21 23.13
CA VAL A 25 -15.65 12.53 21.93
C VAL A 25 -15.65 13.46 20.72
N VAL A 26 -16.14 14.69 20.86
CA VAL A 26 -16.14 15.68 19.76
C VAL A 26 -14.73 15.97 19.27
N VAL A 27 -13.78 16.23 20.18
CA VAL A 27 -12.37 16.50 19.81
C VAL A 27 -11.75 15.29 19.14
N CYS A 28 -11.98 14.08 19.66
CA CYS A 28 -11.47 12.85 19.06
C CYS A 28 -12.04 12.62 17.65
N GLN A 29 -13.34 12.83 17.46
CA GLN A 29 -13.98 12.67 16.15
C GLN A 29 -13.50 13.70 15.13
N LEU A 30 -13.36 14.97 15.53
CA LEU A 30 -12.78 15.98 14.66
C LEU A 30 -11.37 15.61 14.21
N LYS A 31 -10.52 15.18 15.15
CA LYS A 31 -9.15 14.75 14.84
C LYS A 31 -9.14 13.57 13.86
N ILE A 32 -9.94 12.54 14.13
CA ILE A 32 -10.00 11.34 13.26
C ILE A 32 -10.49 11.72 11.87
N ASN A 33 -11.55 12.52 11.75
CA ASN A 33 -12.12 12.90 10.45
C ASN A 33 -11.13 13.73 9.62
N VAL A 34 -10.43 14.69 10.23
CA VAL A 34 -9.40 15.50 9.55
C VAL A 34 -8.25 14.61 9.10
N THR A 35 -7.77 13.72 9.97
CA THR A 35 -6.67 12.81 9.63
C THR A 35 -7.05 11.85 8.50
N ASN A 36 -8.26 11.28 8.54
CA ASN A 36 -8.75 10.38 7.49
C ASN A 36 -8.94 11.10 6.14
N ALA A 37 -9.49 12.31 6.15
CA ALA A 37 -9.63 13.11 4.93
C ALA A 37 -8.26 13.44 4.32
N TYR A 38 -7.28 13.80 5.15
CA TYR A 38 -5.91 14.09 4.71
C TYR A 38 -5.20 12.83 4.18
N ALA A 39 -5.20 11.74 4.93
CA ALA A 39 -4.60 10.48 4.52
C ALA A 39 -5.24 9.92 3.24
N GLY A 40 -6.57 10.00 3.14
CA GLY A 40 -7.31 9.63 1.92
C GLY A 40 -6.88 10.46 0.72
N SER A 41 -6.68 11.77 0.89
CA SER A 41 -6.24 12.66 -0.20
C SER A 41 -4.85 12.28 -0.74
N ILE A 42 -3.94 11.87 0.14
CA ILE A 42 -2.60 11.39 -0.24
C ILE A 42 -2.70 10.06 -0.99
N ALA A 43 -3.51 9.12 -0.49
CA ALA A 43 -3.70 7.82 -1.12
C ALA A 43 -4.27 7.95 -2.54
N TRP A 44 -5.31 8.76 -2.73
CA TRP A 44 -5.88 9.05 -4.04
C TRP A 44 -4.89 9.73 -4.97
N SER A 45 -4.15 10.74 -4.48
CA SER A 45 -3.12 11.43 -5.26
C SER A 45 -2.08 10.45 -5.78
N ASN A 46 -1.57 9.55 -4.92
CA ASN A 46 -0.57 8.55 -5.31
C ASN A 46 -1.14 7.52 -6.30
N PHE A 47 -2.36 7.04 -6.06
CA PHE A 47 -3.01 6.06 -6.94
C PHE A 47 -3.22 6.63 -8.34
N PHE A 48 -3.87 7.79 -8.45
CA PHE A 48 -4.20 8.37 -9.75
C PHE A 48 -2.97 8.93 -10.48
N SER A 49 -1.97 9.44 -9.78
CA SER A 49 -0.73 9.87 -10.44
C SER A 49 -0.03 8.72 -11.18
N ARG A 50 -0.13 7.50 -10.63
CA ARG A 50 0.40 6.30 -11.27
C ARG A 50 -0.46 5.79 -12.42
N LEU A 51 -1.78 5.90 -12.28
CA LEU A 51 -2.73 5.38 -13.26
C LEU A 51 -2.87 6.30 -14.47
N THR A 52 -2.98 7.61 -14.23
CA THR A 52 -3.28 8.61 -15.28
C THR A 52 -2.08 9.42 -15.73
N HIS A 53 -0.92 9.26 -15.07
CA HIS A 53 0.26 10.09 -15.25
C HIS A 53 -0.03 11.60 -15.12
N ALA A 54 -1.10 11.96 -14.39
CA ALA A 54 -1.50 13.31 -14.05
C ALA A 54 -1.45 13.51 -12.54
N HIS A 55 -1.08 14.69 -12.10
CA HIS A 55 -0.96 15.00 -10.67
C HIS A 55 -1.83 16.20 -10.29
N PRO A 56 -3.16 16.04 -10.13
CA PRO A 56 -4.01 17.06 -9.55
C PRO A 56 -3.57 17.34 -8.11
N GLY A 57 -3.65 18.60 -7.70
CA GLY A 57 -3.26 19.01 -6.35
C GLY A 57 -4.03 18.26 -5.25
N ARG A 58 -3.43 18.14 -4.06
CA ARG A 58 -4.01 17.42 -2.90
C ARG A 58 -5.39 17.91 -2.50
N VAL A 59 -5.69 19.20 -2.69
CA VAL A 59 -6.99 19.80 -2.38
C VAL A 59 -8.11 19.17 -3.20
N VAL A 60 -7.87 18.88 -4.47
CA VAL A 60 -8.85 18.21 -5.35
C VAL A 60 -9.24 16.84 -4.76
N TRP A 61 -8.24 16.07 -4.36
CA TRP A 61 -8.47 14.75 -3.77
C TRP A 61 -9.10 14.80 -2.38
N LEU A 62 -8.82 15.85 -1.60
CA LEU A 62 -9.48 16.06 -0.31
C LEU A 62 -10.97 16.35 -0.51
N VAL A 63 -11.33 17.26 -1.41
CA VAL A 63 -12.72 17.57 -1.76
C VAL A 63 -13.42 16.34 -2.30
N PHE A 64 -12.78 15.59 -3.22
CA PHE A 64 -13.31 14.33 -3.75
C PHE A 64 -13.62 13.32 -2.63
N ASN A 65 -12.68 13.13 -1.69
CA ASN A 65 -12.86 12.20 -0.58
C ASN A 65 -14.04 12.58 0.34
N VAL A 66 -14.20 13.88 0.63
CA VAL A 66 -15.32 14.37 1.43
C VAL A 66 -16.65 14.20 0.70
N LEU A 67 -16.70 14.53 -0.60
CA LEU A 67 -17.91 14.36 -1.41
C LEU A 67 -18.30 12.88 -1.55
N LEU A 68 -17.32 12.00 -1.72
CA LEU A 68 -17.55 10.55 -1.75
C LEU A 68 -18.12 10.05 -0.42
N ALA A 69 -17.58 10.52 0.71
CA ALA A 69 -18.08 10.16 2.03
C ALA A 69 -19.55 10.63 2.22
N LEU A 70 -19.87 11.86 1.84
CA LEU A 70 -21.24 12.38 1.87
C LEU A 70 -22.18 11.55 1.00
N LEU A 71 -21.78 11.24 -0.23
CA LEU A 71 -22.58 10.43 -1.15
C LEU A 71 -22.88 9.04 -0.55
N LEU A 72 -21.88 8.39 0.03
CA LEU A 72 -22.04 7.09 0.68
C LEU A 72 -22.96 7.16 1.90
N MET A 73 -22.92 8.25 2.66
CA MET A 73 -23.84 8.47 3.78
C MET A 73 -25.30 8.64 3.31
N GLU A 74 -25.53 9.41 2.24
CA GLU A 74 -26.87 9.63 1.66
C GLU A 74 -27.46 8.33 1.07
N ILE A 75 -26.64 7.47 0.49
CA ILE A 75 -27.07 6.15 -0.04
C ILE A 75 -27.42 5.17 1.10
N GLY A 76 -27.10 5.50 2.35
CA GLY A 76 -27.42 4.67 3.50
C GLY A 76 -26.45 3.50 3.70
N ILE A 77 -25.16 3.67 3.40
CA ILE A 77 -24.11 2.65 3.52
C ILE A 77 -24.02 2.02 4.91
N PHE A 78 -24.54 2.70 5.93
CA PHE A 78 -24.54 2.20 7.32
C PHE A 78 -25.23 0.84 7.48
N ALA A 79 -26.20 0.51 6.62
CA ALA A 79 -26.91 -0.78 6.65
C ALA A 79 -25.97 -1.97 6.30
N VAL A 80 -24.91 -1.72 5.53
CA VAL A 80 -23.98 -2.75 5.07
C VAL A 80 -22.56 -2.58 5.64
N ILE A 81 -22.38 -1.62 6.54
CA ILE A 81 -21.03 -1.23 7.03
C ILE A 81 -20.30 -2.39 7.71
N THR A 82 -21.02 -3.26 8.43
CA THR A 82 -20.42 -4.41 9.10
C THR A 82 -19.80 -5.39 8.10
N SER A 83 -20.51 -5.69 7.02
CA SER A 83 -20.01 -6.58 5.96
C SER A 83 -18.82 -5.97 5.22
N ILE A 84 -18.85 -4.65 4.98
CA ILE A 84 -17.74 -3.92 4.37
C ILE A 84 -16.52 -3.93 5.29
N LEU A 85 -16.70 -3.72 6.60
CA LEU A 85 -15.59 -3.73 7.56
C LEU A 85 -14.92 -5.11 7.66
N VAL A 86 -15.69 -6.20 7.61
CA VAL A 86 -15.13 -7.56 7.61
C VAL A 86 -14.33 -7.81 6.33
N LEU A 87 -14.88 -7.43 5.18
CA LEU A 87 -14.17 -7.54 3.91
C LEU A 87 -12.87 -6.72 3.94
N TYR A 88 -12.95 -5.48 4.40
CA TYR A 88 -11.77 -4.60 4.57
C TYR A 88 -10.73 -5.21 5.51
N ALA A 89 -11.16 -5.83 6.62
CA ALA A 89 -10.26 -6.50 7.56
C ALA A 89 -9.48 -7.65 6.88
N ASN A 90 -10.14 -8.44 6.02
CA ASN A 90 -9.48 -9.51 5.26
C ASN A 90 -8.41 -8.96 4.31
N PHE A 91 -8.68 -7.84 3.63
CA PHE A 91 -7.69 -7.14 2.80
C PHE A 91 -6.52 -6.62 3.63
N ALA A 92 -6.80 -5.95 4.75
CA ALA A 92 -5.76 -5.40 5.63
C ALA A 92 -4.86 -6.49 6.21
N VAL A 93 -5.44 -7.60 6.67
CA VAL A 93 -4.68 -8.74 7.20
C VAL A 93 -3.83 -9.40 6.12
N GLY A 94 -4.35 -9.56 4.91
CA GLY A 94 -3.59 -10.10 3.77
C GLY A 94 -2.38 -9.23 3.43
N TRP A 95 -2.57 -7.91 3.39
CA TRP A 95 -1.50 -6.96 3.13
C TRP A 95 -0.44 -6.95 4.24
N ILE A 96 -0.87 -6.79 5.50
CA ILE A 96 0.03 -6.79 6.66
C ILE A 96 0.75 -8.13 6.77
N GLY A 97 0.04 -9.24 6.55
CA GLY A 97 0.60 -10.59 6.58
C GLY A 97 1.71 -10.78 5.56
N ALA A 98 1.49 -10.33 4.31
CA ALA A 98 2.50 -10.42 3.25
C ALA A 98 3.76 -9.59 3.59
N LEU A 99 3.59 -8.35 4.09
CA LEU A 99 4.71 -7.50 4.52
C LEU A 99 5.45 -8.10 5.70
N THR A 100 4.73 -8.58 6.71
CA THR A 100 5.33 -9.16 7.91
C THR A 100 6.09 -10.45 7.56
N ALA A 101 5.52 -11.29 6.72
CA ALA A 101 6.19 -12.51 6.25
C ALA A 101 7.48 -12.21 5.49
N ASP A 102 7.49 -11.15 4.69
CA ASP A 102 8.72 -10.72 4.00
C ASP A 102 9.80 -10.28 4.98
N LEU A 103 9.44 -9.48 5.98
CA LEU A 103 10.38 -8.96 6.98
C LEU A 103 10.90 -10.04 7.94
N VAL A 104 10.02 -10.95 8.39
CA VAL A 104 10.32 -11.91 9.47
C VAL A 104 10.83 -13.24 8.92
N ILE A 105 10.44 -13.62 7.71
CA ILE A 105 10.80 -14.91 7.11
C ILE A 105 11.75 -14.72 5.93
N ASN A 106 11.35 -13.95 4.90
CA ASN A 106 12.14 -13.88 3.66
C ASN A 106 13.51 -13.21 3.88
N LYS A 107 13.57 -12.12 4.65
CA LYS A 107 14.85 -11.43 4.93
C LYS A 107 15.83 -12.30 5.70
N PRO A 108 15.48 -12.91 6.86
CA PRO A 108 16.39 -13.81 7.57
C PRO A 108 16.82 -15.02 6.74
N LEU A 109 15.92 -15.56 5.91
CA LEU A 109 16.24 -16.67 4.99
C LEU A 109 16.97 -16.24 3.72
N ARG A 110 17.27 -14.95 3.57
CA ARG A 110 17.92 -14.35 2.37
C ARG A 110 17.16 -14.63 1.06
N LEU A 111 15.84 -14.75 1.15
CA LEU A 111 14.95 -14.86 -0.01
C LEU A 111 14.57 -13.47 -0.57
N SER A 112 14.80 -12.42 0.21
CA SER A 112 14.67 -11.03 -0.22
C SER A 112 15.93 -10.23 0.14
N PRO A 113 16.18 -9.07 -0.50
CA PRO A 113 17.33 -8.22 -0.21
C PRO A 113 17.39 -7.81 1.26
N PRO A 114 18.58 -7.69 1.88
CA PRO A 114 18.70 -7.33 3.29
C PRO A 114 18.22 -5.91 3.60
N SER A 115 18.44 -4.97 2.67
CA SER A 115 17.97 -3.60 2.76
C SER A 115 16.50 -3.48 2.33
N ILE A 116 15.81 -2.49 2.89
CA ILE A 116 14.46 -2.10 2.45
C ILE A 116 14.65 -1.02 1.39
N GLU A 117 14.37 -1.34 0.11
CA GLU A 117 14.35 -0.36 -0.94
C GLU A 117 12.93 0.21 -1.07
N PHE A 118 12.82 1.55 -1.07
CA PHE A 118 11.56 2.28 -1.15
C PHE A 118 11.52 3.25 -2.33
N LYS A 119 12.65 3.48 -3.02
CA LYS A 119 12.71 4.35 -4.19
C LYS A 119 12.08 3.68 -5.41
N ARG A 120 11.09 4.34 -6.01
CA ARG A 120 10.38 3.83 -7.19
C ARG A 120 11.32 3.50 -8.36
N ALA A 121 12.38 4.26 -8.53
CA ALA A 121 13.37 4.05 -9.59
C ALA A 121 14.03 2.67 -9.56
N HIS A 122 14.09 2.05 -8.39
CA HIS A 122 14.77 0.77 -8.18
C HIS A 122 13.82 -0.42 -8.04
N LEU A 123 12.49 -0.17 -7.97
CA LEU A 123 11.49 -1.20 -7.72
C LEU A 123 10.77 -1.63 -9.01
N TYR A 124 10.40 -2.89 -9.09
CA TYR A 124 9.42 -3.37 -10.05
C TYR A 124 8.05 -2.72 -9.77
N ASP A 125 7.26 -2.49 -10.81
CA ASP A 125 5.90 -1.96 -10.63
C ASP A 125 5.00 -2.96 -9.92
N ILE A 126 5.19 -4.26 -10.20
CA ILE A 126 4.53 -5.36 -9.50
C ILE A 126 5.58 -6.31 -8.93
N ASN A 127 5.52 -6.53 -7.61
CA ASN A 127 6.25 -7.61 -6.96
C ASN A 127 5.31 -8.81 -6.77
N PRO A 128 5.51 -9.92 -7.50
CA PRO A 128 4.65 -11.09 -7.41
C PRO A 128 4.65 -11.74 -6.01
N VAL A 129 5.71 -11.56 -5.22
CA VAL A 129 5.75 -12.05 -3.83
C VAL A 129 4.71 -11.36 -2.98
N GLY A 130 4.70 -10.02 -2.97
CA GLY A 130 3.76 -9.23 -2.19
C GLY A 130 2.32 -9.40 -2.69
N ILE A 131 2.10 -9.17 -4.00
CA ILE A 131 0.76 -9.25 -4.60
C ILE A 131 0.21 -10.67 -4.55
N GLY A 132 1.02 -11.69 -4.84
CA GLY A 132 0.60 -13.09 -4.82
C GLY A 132 0.23 -13.56 -3.42
N ALA A 133 1.06 -13.26 -2.41
CA ALA A 133 0.77 -13.60 -1.01
C ALA A 133 -0.48 -12.86 -0.50
N MET A 134 -0.61 -11.57 -0.78
CA MET A 134 -1.78 -10.77 -0.41
C MET A 134 -3.04 -11.29 -1.09
N SER A 135 -3.04 -11.51 -2.40
CA SER A 135 -4.21 -11.98 -3.15
C SER A 135 -4.65 -13.38 -2.70
N GLY A 136 -3.71 -14.31 -2.52
CA GLY A 136 -4.00 -15.64 -2.02
C GLY A 136 -4.58 -15.61 -0.60
N SER A 137 -4.03 -14.76 0.28
CA SER A 137 -4.57 -14.52 1.62
C SER A 137 -5.99 -14.00 1.60
N ILE A 138 -6.28 -12.99 0.76
CA ILE A 138 -7.61 -12.40 0.62
C ILE A 138 -8.61 -13.46 0.10
N LEU A 139 -8.24 -14.25 -0.89
CA LEU A 139 -9.10 -15.30 -1.43
C LEU A 139 -9.43 -16.35 -0.38
N VAL A 140 -8.43 -16.84 0.36
CA VAL A 140 -8.64 -17.86 1.40
C VAL A 140 -9.46 -17.30 2.57
N SER A 141 -9.15 -16.10 3.05
CA SER A 141 -9.89 -15.48 4.16
C SER A 141 -11.33 -15.14 3.77
N THR A 142 -11.58 -14.69 2.55
CA THR A 142 -12.93 -14.42 2.06
C THR A 142 -13.74 -15.71 1.88
N ALA A 143 -13.13 -16.77 1.35
CA ALA A 143 -13.76 -18.09 1.24
C ALA A 143 -14.06 -18.70 2.63
N ALA A 144 -13.14 -18.54 3.58
CA ALA A 144 -13.36 -18.95 4.97
C ALA A 144 -14.53 -18.16 5.60
N TYR A 145 -14.55 -16.85 5.42
CA TYR A 145 -15.64 -16.00 5.91
C TYR A 145 -17.01 -16.39 5.30
N ALA A 146 -17.02 -16.75 4.02
CA ALA A 146 -18.22 -17.27 3.35
C ALA A 146 -18.68 -18.67 3.84
N GLY A 147 -17.93 -19.29 4.76
CA GLY A 147 -18.29 -20.59 5.35
C GLY A 147 -17.88 -21.80 4.53
N VAL A 148 -17.12 -21.63 3.44
CA VAL A 148 -16.69 -22.73 2.55
C VAL A 148 -15.95 -23.83 3.32
N PHE A 149 -15.20 -23.47 4.35
CA PHE A 149 -14.38 -24.40 5.16
C PHE A 149 -15.00 -24.76 6.52
N GLY A 150 -16.30 -24.46 6.72
CA GLY A 150 -17.03 -24.76 7.94
C GLY A 150 -16.99 -23.66 9.00
N PRO A 151 -17.80 -23.79 10.08
CA PRO A 151 -18.05 -22.72 11.03
C PRO A 151 -16.82 -22.31 11.88
N ALA A 152 -15.93 -23.24 12.14
CA ALA A 152 -14.71 -22.95 12.91
C ALA A 152 -13.75 -22.01 12.14
N LEU A 153 -13.50 -22.29 10.85
CA LEU A 153 -12.68 -21.42 10.00
C LEU A 153 -13.42 -20.13 9.63
N GLN A 154 -14.74 -20.12 9.56
CA GLN A 154 -15.52 -18.92 9.36
C GLN A 154 -15.26 -17.89 10.48
N ALA A 155 -15.29 -18.33 11.74
CA ALA A 155 -15.00 -17.47 12.88
C ALA A 155 -13.53 -17.00 12.92
N ALA A 156 -12.61 -17.78 12.36
CA ALA A 156 -11.17 -17.53 12.34
C ALA A 156 -10.66 -17.05 10.96
N ALA A 157 -11.52 -16.56 10.08
CA ALA A 157 -11.18 -16.20 8.69
C ALA A 157 -9.96 -15.26 8.55
N PRO A 158 -9.80 -14.19 9.35
CA PRO A 158 -8.61 -13.34 9.26
C PRO A 158 -7.31 -14.09 9.61
N PHE A 159 -7.36 -15.01 10.57
CA PHE A 159 -6.19 -15.82 10.92
C PHE A 159 -5.82 -16.82 9.83
N ALA A 160 -6.81 -17.42 9.17
CA ALA A 160 -6.58 -18.26 7.99
C ALA A 160 -5.89 -17.47 6.86
N GLY A 161 -6.34 -16.23 6.63
CA GLY A 161 -5.67 -15.32 5.70
C GLY A 161 -4.23 -15.00 6.10
N LEU A 162 -4.00 -14.68 7.37
CA LEU A 162 -2.67 -14.39 7.88
C LEU A 162 -1.70 -15.56 7.67
N LEU A 163 -2.11 -16.77 8.05
CA LEU A 163 -1.32 -17.99 7.84
C LEU A 163 -1.04 -18.22 6.35
N THR A 164 -2.03 -18.02 5.50
CA THR A 164 -1.85 -18.14 4.04
C THR A 164 -0.80 -17.17 3.53
N ALA A 165 -0.81 -15.91 3.97
CA ALA A 165 0.21 -14.93 3.58
C ALA A 165 1.61 -15.35 4.05
N PHE A 166 1.74 -15.86 5.28
CA PHE A 166 3.00 -16.35 5.84
C PHE A 166 3.58 -17.57 5.12
N VAL A 167 2.74 -18.37 4.49
CA VAL A 167 3.16 -19.52 3.66
C VAL A 167 3.46 -19.08 2.23
N LEU A 168 2.58 -18.28 1.62
CA LEU A 168 2.71 -17.91 0.22
C LEU A 168 3.87 -16.94 -0.04
N ALA A 169 4.15 -16.00 0.87
CA ALA A 169 5.22 -15.04 0.66
C ALA A 169 6.60 -15.73 0.52
N PRO A 170 7.05 -16.61 1.44
CA PRO A 170 8.30 -17.31 1.25
C PRO A 170 8.27 -18.32 0.10
N ALA A 171 7.13 -18.98 -0.14
CA ALA A 171 7.00 -19.92 -1.25
C ALA A 171 7.19 -19.24 -2.61
N ILE A 172 6.56 -18.08 -2.82
CA ILE A 172 6.71 -17.31 -4.06
C ILE A 172 8.10 -16.67 -4.15
N ALA A 173 8.65 -16.17 -3.05
CA ALA A 173 10.02 -15.63 -3.02
C ALA A 173 11.05 -16.68 -3.41
N TRP A 174 10.92 -17.89 -2.88
CA TRP A 174 11.76 -19.03 -3.24
C TRP A 174 11.59 -19.43 -4.71
N ALA A 175 10.35 -19.56 -5.18
CA ALA A 175 10.05 -19.95 -6.57
C ALA A 175 10.53 -18.90 -7.59
N THR A 176 10.58 -17.63 -7.21
CA THR A 176 11.06 -16.54 -8.08
C THR A 176 12.54 -16.22 -7.89
N GLY A 177 13.21 -16.88 -6.95
CA GLY A 177 14.62 -16.61 -6.62
C GLY A 177 14.88 -15.18 -6.17
N GLY A 178 13.89 -14.49 -5.59
CA GLY A 178 14.01 -13.11 -5.12
C GLY A 178 14.18 -12.05 -6.22
N ARG A 179 14.01 -12.41 -7.50
CA ARG A 179 14.34 -11.55 -8.66
C ARG A 179 13.50 -10.27 -8.76
N TYR A 180 12.28 -10.25 -8.22
CA TYR A 180 11.32 -9.15 -8.42
C TYR A 180 11.36 -8.09 -7.32
N TYR A 181 12.34 -8.13 -6.43
CA TYR A 181 12.50 -7.11 -5.39
C TYR A 181 13.18 -5.85 -5.91
N LEU A 182 14.26 -6.02 -6.70
CA LEU A 182 15.02 -4.91 -7.25
C LEU A 182 15.06 -5.02 -8.77
N ALA A 183 14.61 -3.95 -9.43
CA ALA A 183 14.63 -3.79 -10.88
C ALA A 183 15.95 -3.16 -11.36
N ARG A 184 16.55 -2.35 -10.50
CA ARG A 184 17.82 -1.67 -10.73
C ARG A 184 18.59 -1.62 -9.40
N GLU A 185 19.88 -1.92 -9.47
CA GLU A 185 20.75 -1.78 -8.30
C GLU A 185 20.95 -0.31 -7.93
N PRO A 186 20.96 0.03 -6.62
CA PRO A 186 21.29 1.36 -6.17
C PRO A 186 22.71 1.73 -6.55
N GLU A 187 22.88 2.84 -7.25
CA GLU A 187 24.21 3.39 -7.58
C GLU A 187 24.71 4.28 -6.44
N ALA A 188 26.01 4.22 -6.17
CA ALA A 188 26.65 5.20 -5.28
C ALA A 188 26.74 6.54 -6.03
N LEU A 189 25.99 7.54 -5.56
CA LEU A 189 25.89 8.85 -6.19
C LEU A 189 26.95 9.86 -5.71
N ALA A 190 27.52 9.64 -4.55
CA ALA A 190 28.53 10.49 -3.93
C ALA A 190 29.39 9.69 -2.95
N ALA A 191 30.44 10.33 -2.41
CA ALA A 191 31.19 9.78 -1.27
C ALA A 191 30.27 9.63 -0.05
N ASP A 192 30.53 8.61 0.77
CA ASP A 192 29.73 8.32 1.96
C ASP A 192 29.54 9.55 2.85
N GLY A 193 28.29 9.82 3.22
CA GLY A 193 27.91 10.92 4.12
C GLY A 193 27.70 12.29 3.46
N ALA A 194 27.79 12.41 2.14
CA ALA A 194 27.50 13.67 1.46
C ALA A 194 26.00 13.81 1.17
N ASP A 195 25.41 14.92 1.60
CA ASP A 195 24.06 15.32 1.21
C ASP A 195 24.00 15.71 -0.25
N LEU A 196 23.02 15.15 -0.97
CA LEU A 196 22.75 15.45 -2.38
C LEU A 196 21.55 16.37 -2.53
N ARG A 197 21.62 17.30 -3.47
CA ARG A 197 20.51 18.21 -3.78
C ARG A 197 19.60 17.58 -4.84
N CYS A 198 18.32 17.48 -4.55
CA CYS A 198 17.31 17.01 -5.49
C CYS A 198 17.13 18.04 -6.63
N VAL A 199 17.19 17.60 -7.89
CA VAL A 199 17.03 18.48 -9.07
C VAL A 199 15.60 19.01 -9.25
N ILE A 200 14.60 18.44 -8.56
CA ILE A 200 13.19 18.88 -8.66
C ILE A 200 12.80 19.79 -7.51
N CYS A 201 12.94 19.34 -6.24
CA CYS A 201 12.50 20.12 -5.09
C CYS A 201 13.62 20.99 -4.49
N GLU A 202 14.85 20.85 -4.98
CA GLU A 202 16.05 21.58 -4.56
C GLU A 202 16.47 21.38 -3.09
N ASN A 203 15.75 20.53 -2.34
CA ASN A 203 16.13 20.18 -0.98
C ASN A 203 17.28 19.17 -0.97
N ARG A 204 18.02 19.15 0.15
CA ARG A 204 19.13 18.20 0.38
C ARG A 204 18.64 17.00 1.14
N PHE A 205 19.12 15.82 0.74
CA PHE A 205 18.81 14.54 1.33
C PHE A 205 20.04 13.65 1.38
N GLU A 206 20.02 12.70 2.30
CA GLU A 206 21.04 11.65 2.38
C GLU A 206 21.05 10.76 1.13
N GLN A 207 22.20 10.21 0.79
CA GLN A 207 22.37 9.35 -0.38
C GLN A 207 21.37 8.17 -0.46
N PRO A 208 21.01 7.47 0.65
CA PRO A 208 20.02 6.39 0.59
C PRO A 208 18.65 6.85 0.11
N ASP A 209 18.30 8.14 0.27
CA ASP A 209 17.03 8.72 -0.16
C ASP A 209 17.05 9.22 -1.62
N MET A 210 18.19 9.13 -2.29
CA MET A 210 18.39 9.69 -3.63
C MET A 210 18.54 8.58 -4.68
N ALA A 211 18.10 8.87 -5.90
CA ALA A 211 18.30 8.02 -7.07
C ALA A 211 18.70 8.87 -8.27
N MET A 212 19.53 8.33 -9.18
CA MET A 212 19.83 9.01 -10.45
C MET A 212 18.63 8.91 -11.39
N CYS A 213 18.16 10.05 -11.87
CA CYS A 213 17.04 10.15 -12.79
C CYS A 213 17.52 10.50 -14.19
N PRO A 214 17.43 9.61 -15.18
CA PRO A 214 17.85 9.89 -16.54
C PRO A 214 16.94 10.89 -17.27
N ALA A 215 15.70 11.08 -16.80
CA ALA A 215 14.78 12.06 -17.38
C ALA A 215 15.14 13.51 -17.02
N TYR A 216 15.79 13.71 -15.87
CA TYR A 216 16.19 15.03 -15.36
C TYR A 216 17.70 15.20 -15.30
N ASP A 217 18.45 14.22 -15.80
CA ASP A 217 19.91 14.16 -15.82
C ASP A 217 20.55 14.57 -14.48
N GLY A 218 20.02 14.02 -13.38
CA GLY A 218 20.51 14.35 -12.06
C GLY A 218 19.85 13.58 -10.91
N PRO A 219 20.35 13.80 -9.67
CA PRO A 219 19.83 13.12 -8.50
C PRO A 219 18.44 13.64 -8.12
N ILE A 220 17.50 12.71 -7.89
CA ILE A 220 16.11 12.98 -7.47
C ILE A 220 15.85 12.30 -6.14
N CYS A 221 15.16 12.96 -5.21
CA CYS A 221 14.77 12.33 -3.96
C CYS A 221 13.62 11.32 -4.14
N SER A 222 13.51 10.38 -3.22
CA SER A 222 12.50 9.32 -3.22
C SER A 222 11.07 9.84 -3.34
N LEU A 223 10.76 10.95 -2.67
CA LEU A 223 9.45 11.60 -2.71
C LEU A 223 9.13 12.18 -4.10
N CYS A 224 10.06 12.95 -4.66
CA CYS A 224 9.89 13.50 -6.01
C CYS A 224 9.83 12.39 -7.05
N CYS A 225 10.67 11.36 -6.94
CA CYS A 225 10.64 10.18 -7.82
C CYS A 225 9.29 9.45 -7.77
N THR A 226 8.69 9.35 -6.58
CA THR A 226 7.38 8.68 -6.41
C THR A 226 6.24 9.50 -7.02
N LEU A 227 6.30 10.83 -6.92
CA LEU A 227 5.25 11.75 -7.40
C LEU A 227 5.41 12.12 -8.88
N GLU A 228 6.63 12.01 -9.43
CA GLU A 228 6.88 12.37 -10.83
C GLU A 228 6.35 11.28 -11.78
N ALA A 229 5.32 11.64 -12.54
CA ALA A 229 4.67 10.75 -13.48
C ALA A 229 5.11 11.00 -14.94
N ARG A 230 5.65 12.18 -15.26
CA ARG A 230 6.00 12.61 -16.63
C ARG A 230 7.20 11.85 -17.20
N CYS A 231 8.08 11.33 -16.34
CA CYS A 231 9.23 10.55 -16.77
C CYS A 231 8.87 9.19 -17.39
N HIS A 232 7.60 8.74 -17.22
CA HIS A 232 7.11 7.43 -17.70
C HIS A 232 8.04 6.26 -17.33
N ASP A 233 8.75 6.39 -16.20
CA ASP A 233 9.69 5.38 -15.69
C ASP A 233 10.75 4.93 -16.72
N ILE A 234 11.31 5.88 -17.48
CA ILE A 234 12.33 5.57 -18.50
C ILE A 234 13.60 4.93 -17.92
N CYS A 235 13.84 5.12 -16.61
CA CYS A 235 14.95 4.48 -15.88
C CYS A 235 14.76 2.96 -15.68
N LYS A 236 13.57 2.42 -15.98
CA LYS A 236 13.21 1.00 -15.82
C LYS A 236 12.81 0.41 -17.16
N THR A 237 13.72 -0.30 -17.84
CA THR A 237 13.45 -0.83 -19.18
C THR A 237 12.54 -2.07 -19.14
N ASP A 238 12.73 -3.00 -18.19
CA ASP A 238 12.05 -4.30 -18.19
C ASP A 238 11.09 -4.51 -17.01
N SER A 239 10.94 -3.53 -16.12
CA SER A 239 10.20 -3.66 -14.86
C SER A 239 8.92 -2.86 -14.80
N ARG A 240 8.50 -2.23 -15.91
CA ARG A 240 7.23 -1.52 -16.02
C ARG A 240 6.06 -2.49 -16.06
N PHE A 241 4.92 -2.08 -15.53
CA PHE A 241 3.69 -2.89 -15.48
C PHE A 241 3.33 -3.55 -16.81
N GLY A 242 3.28 -2.79 -17.91
CA GLY A 242 2.96 -3.32 -19.24
C GLY A 242 3.93 -4.38 -19.73
N GLN A 243 5.22 -4.22 -19.43
CA GLN A 243 6.26 -5.19 -19.80
C GLN A 243 6.19 -6.45 -18.94
N GLN A 244 5.96 -6.31 -17.64
CA GLN A 244 5.77 -7.46 -16.75
C GLN A 244 4.56 -8.29 -17.17
N ILE A 245 3.44 -7.65 -17.53
CA ILE A 245 2.26 -8.36 -18.05
C ILE A 245 2.58 -9.02 -19.38
N SER A 246 3.24 -8.34 -20.31
CA SER A 246 3.57 -8.91 -21.61
C SER A 246 4.46 -10.15 -21.48
N VAL A 247 5.43 -10.12 -20.58
CA VAL A 247 6.30 -11.29 -20.28
C VAL A 247 5.50 -12.42 -19.64
N ALA A 248 4.59 -12.11 -18.71
CA ALA A 248 3.74 -13.11 -18.07
C ALA A 248 2.78 -13.76 -19.09
N LEU A 249 2.16 -12.96 -19.95
CA LEU A 249 1.27 -13.46 -21.01
C LEU A 249 2.01 -14.34 -22.04
N ARG A 250 3.23 -13.97 -22.44
CA ARG A 250 4.05 -14.80 -23.33
C ARG A 250 4.42 -16.16 -22.75
N ARG A 251 4.50 -16.27 -21.42
CA ARG A 251 4.76 -17.56 -20.74
C ARG A 251 3.51 -18.44 -20.61
N LEU A 252 2.31 -17.81 -20.60
CA LEU A 252 1.04 -18.48 -20.38
C LEU A 252 0.31 -18.79 -21.69
N LEU A 253 0.56 -18.02 -22.75
CA LEU A 253 -0.11 -18.17 -24.06
C LEU A 253 0.81 -18.82 -25.07
N PRO A 254 0.29 -19.69 -25.98
CA PRO A 254 1.05 -20.19 -27.11
C PRO A 254 1.53 -19.03 -27.98
N ASP A 255 2.71 -19.18 -28.58
CA ASP A 255 3.42 -18.14 -29.35
C ASP A 255 2.56 -17.44 -30.42
N THR A 256 1.59 -18.13 -30.99
CA THR A 256 0.66 -17.59 -31.98
C THR A 256 -0.26 -16.48 -31.46
N MET A 257 -0.62 -16.49 -30.18
CA MET A 257 -1.45 -15.44 -29.55
C MET A 257 -0.61 -14.34 -28.90
N ALA A 258 0.58 -14.62 -28.49
CA ALA A 258 1.47 -13.65 -27.83
C ALA A 258 1.88 -12.49 -28.76
N VAL A 259 2.04 -12.75 -30.06
CA VAL A 259 2.39 -11.75 -31.09
C VAL A 259 1.24 -10.75 -31.31
N ALA A 260 -0.02 -11.19 -31.26
CA ALA A 260 -1.18 -10.34 -31.49
C ALA A 260 -1.41 -9.33 -30.35
N VAL A 261 -1.00 -9.66 -29.12
CA VAL A 261 -1.15 -8.78 -27.93
C VAL A 261 0.00 -7.77 -27.81
N SER A 262 1.18 -8.08 -28.34
CA SER A 262 2.35 -7.18 -28.29
C SER A 262 2.37 -6.12 -29.39
N ALA A 263 1.48 -6.21 -30.38
CA ALA A 263 1.39 -5.28 -31.52
C ALA A 263 0.38 -4.13 -31.32
N ARG A 264 -0.20 -4.01 -30.13
CA ARG A 264 -1.04 -2.89 -29.70
C ARG A 264 -0.42 -2.19 -28.49
#